data_94f947e3af5ca74195736c9268789fa3
#
_entry.id   94f947e3af5ca74195736c9268789fa3
#
_cell.length_a   1.000
_cell.length_b   1.000
_cell.length_c   1.000
_cell.angle_alpha   90.00
_cell.angle_beta   90.00
_cell.angle_gamma   90.00
#
_symmetry.space_group_name_H-M   'P 1'
#
loop_
_entity.id
_entity.type
_entity.pdbx_description
1 polymer ?
#
loop_
_entity_poly.entity_id
_entity_poly.type
_entity_poly.pdbx_seq_one_letter_code
_entity_poly.pdbx_strand_id
1 'polypeptide(L)'
;LLMQATTCDLRKELKLATETTQDLPLERLLAHFGIAWSAKPERSAPSLGIRTRSSTANAAGECVIATSFEGEAAHRSGLSALDILLAIDGLRVTANNLDTLLARYQAGDTVRIHAFRRDELIAVDAQLDAPGRHTISLMAMEKVPLAKKRLRKAWFLG
;
A
#
# COMPACT_ATOMS: atom_id res chain seq x y z
N LEU A 1 33.08 -7.41 4.13
CA LEU A 1 32.67 -8.82 4.00
C LEU A 1 31.85 -9.04 2.71
N LEU A 2 30.73 -8.34 2.46
CA LEU A 2 29.91 -8.52 1.24
C LEU A 2 30.68 -8.18 -0.05
N MET A 3 31.50 -7.15 -0.05
CA MET A 3 32.31 -6.75 -1.23
C MET A 3 33.52 -7.65 -1.51
N GLN A 4 33.96 -8.44 -0.52
CA GLN A 4 35.00 -9.44 -0.72
C GLN A 4 34.46 -10.75 -1.29
N ALA A 5 33.17 -11.00 -1.14
CA ALA A 5 32.48 -12.19 -1.62
C ALA A 5 31.87 -12.03 -3.03
N THR A 6 31.78 -10.81 -3.54
CA THR A 6 31.19 -10.53 -4.86
C THR A 6 32.16 -9.67 -5.69
N THR A 7 32.27 -9.95 -6.99
CA THR A 7 33.02 -9.12 -7.95
C THR A 7 32.27 -7.84 -8.35
N CYS A 8 31.12 -7.58 -7.75
CA CYS A 8 30.25 -6.43 -8.06
C CYS A 8 30.47 -5.29 -7.05
N ASP A 9 30.57 -4.06 -7.53
CA ASP A 9 30.58 -2.87 -6.66
C ASP A 9 29.16 -2.52 -6.23
N LEU A 10 28.79 -2.90 -5.00
CA LEU A 10 27.47 -2.66 -4.40
C LEU A 10 27.41 -1.41 -3.52
N ARG A 11 28.45 -0.54 -3.55
CA ARG A 11 28.51 0.64 -2.68
C ARG A 11 27.35 1.58 -2.87
N LYS A 12 26.95 1.81 -4.12
CA LYS A 12 25.87 2.73 -4.47
C LYS A 12 24.53 2.22 -3.95
N GLU A 13 24.24 0.95 -4.16
CA GLU A 13 23.01 0.30 -3.73
C GLU A 13 22.94 0.20 -2.20
N LEU A 14 24.04 -0.14 -1.55
CA LEU A 14 24.14 -0.16 -0.10
C LEU A 14 23.94 1.24 0.49
N LYS A 15 24.59 2.25 -0.06
CA LYS A 15 24.43 3.63 0.38
C LYS A 15 22.98 4.10 0.24
N LEU A 16 22.34 3.80 -0.90
CA LEU A 16 20.94 4.11 -1.11
C LEU A 16 20.03 3.45 -0.07
N ALA A 17 20.29 2.17 0.23
CA ALA A 17 19.47 1.38 1.14
C ALA A 17 19.66 1.73 2.63
N THR A 18 20.82 2.26 3.02
CA THR A 18 21.18 2.45 4.45
C THR A 18 21.31 3.90 4.86
N GLU A 19 21.58 4.81 3.94
CA GLU A 19 21.86 6.22 4.25
C GLU A 19 20.78 7.18 3.72
N THR A 20 19.77 6.68 3.01
CA THR A 20 18.69 7.51 2.45
C THR A 20 17.32 6.92 2.76
N THR A 21 16.28 7.76 2.68
CA THR A 21 14.87 7.35 2.76
C THR A 21 14.27 7.03 1.39
N GLN A 22 15.08 7.01 0.33
CA GLN A 22 14.63 6.72 -1.03
C GLN A 22 14.45 5.21 -1.22
N ASP A 23 13.39 4.85 -1.91
CA ASP A 23 13.12 3.47 -2.29
C ASP A 23 14.18 2.94 -3.26
N LEU A 24 14.52 1.67 -3.12
CA LEU A 24 15.36 0.98 -4.09
C LEU A 24 14.68 0.92 -5.46
N PRO A 25 15.40 1.11 -6.58
CA PRO A 25 14.85 1.05 -7.92
C PRO A 25 14.55 -0.39 -8.35
N LEU A 26 13.63 -1.05 -7.62
CA LEU A 26 13.33 -2.49 -7.75
C LEU A 26 12.91 -2.87 -9.18
N GLU A 27 12.12 -2.04 -9.85
CA GLU A 27 11.70 -2.30 -11.23
C GLU A 27 12.92 -2.45 -12.16
N ARG A 28 13.88 -1.52 -12.07
CA ARG A 28 15.10 -1.56 -12.86
C ARG A 28 15.97 -2.77 -12.50
N LEU A 29 16.11 -3.07 -11.21
CA LEU A 29 16.90 -4.20 -10.74
C LEU A 29 16.30 -5.53 -11.21
N LEU A 30 14.99 -5.71 -11.09
CA LEU A 30 14.28 -6.91 -11.53
C LEU A 30 14.33 -7.11 -13.05
N ALA A 31 14.33 -6.01 -13.82
CA ALA A 31 14.44 -6.06 -15.27
C ALA A 31 15.77 -6.69 -15.74
N HIS A 32 16.85 -6.61 -14.94
CA HIS A 32 18.13 -7.31 -15.24
C HIS A 32 17.97 -8.84 -15.21
N PHE A 33 17.05 -9.35 -14.39
CA PHE A 33 16.72 -10.78 -14.31
C PHE A 33 15.61 -11.18 -15.29
N GLY A 34 15.14 -10.25 -16.12
CA GLY A 34 14.01 -10.50 -17.02
C GLY A 34 12.69 -10.73 -16.27
N ILE A 35 12.52 -10.02 -15.14
CA ILE A 35 11.30 -9.98 -14.37
C ILE A 35 10.61 -8.64 -14.63
N ALA A 36 9.36 -8.70 -15.09
CA ALA A 36 8.52 -7.53 -15.23
C ALA A 36 7.88 -7.19 -13.88
N TRP A 37 7.96 -5.91 -13.55
CA TRP A 37 7.26 -5.31 -12.43
C TRP A 37 6.00 -4.64 -12.93
N SER A 38 4.88 -4.89 -12.29
CA SER A 38 3.63 -4.20 -12.58
C SER A 38 2.98 -3.81 -11.26
N ALA A 39 2.75 -2.52 -11.07
CA ALA A 39 1.96 -2.01 -9.95
C ALA A 39 0.59 -1.62 -10.50
N LYS A 40 -0.46 -2.27 -10.05
CA LYS A 40 -1.84 -1.97 -10.42
C LYS A 40 -2.60 -1.53 -9.17
N PRO A 41 -3.50 -0.55 -9.29
CA PRO A 41 -4.41 -0.26 -8.19
C PRO A 41 -5.24 -1.51 -7.91
N GLU A 42 -5.34 -1.88 -6.67
CA GLU A 42 -6.15 -3.02 -6.21
C GLU A 42 -7.64 -2.75 -6.43
N ARG A 43 -8.02 -1.48 -6.40
CA ARG A 43 -9.39 -0.99 -6.50
C ARG A 43 -9.45 0.22 -7.42
N SER A 44 -10.60 0.44 -8.04
CA SER A 44 -10.86 1.62 -8.88
C SER A 44 -11.44 2.79 -8.09
N ALA A 45 -11.93 2.56 -6.87
CA ALA A 45 -12.49 3.59 -6.00
C ALA A 45 -11.40 4.48 -5.40
N PRO A 46 -11.74 5.74 -5.06
CA PRO A 46 -10.87 6.61 -4.28
C PRO A 46 -10.45 5.97 -2.97
N SER A 47 -9.31 6.38 -2.44
CA SER A 47 -8.69 5.75 -1.29
C SER A 47 -8.61 6.68 -0.08
N LEU A 48 -8.82 6.11 1.10
CA LEU A 48 -8.44 6.73 2.37
C LEU A 48 -6.99 6.44 2.75
N GLY A 49 -6.32 5.50 2.07
CA GLY A 49 -4.98 5.08 2.44
C GLY A 49 -4.94 4.32 3.76
N ILE A 50 -5.87 3.38 3.94
CA ILE A 50 -5.94 2.55 5.15
C ILE A 50 -6.03 1.07 4.81
N ARG A 51 -5.59 0.24 5.75
CA ARG A 51 -6.03 -1.16 5.85
C ARG A 51 -7.00 -1.28 6.99
N THR A 52 -8.08 -2.01 6.77
CA THR A 52 -9.07 -2.28 7.78
C THR A 52 -9.06 -3.74 8.19
N ARG A 53 -9.54 -4.01 9.40
CA ARG A 53 -9.88 -5.35 9.88
C ARG A 53 -11.31 -5.33 10.38
N SER A 54 -12.00 -6.45 10.25
CA SER A 54 -13.28 -6.66 10.90
C SER A 54 -13.05 -6.95 12.38
N SER A 55 -13.76 -6.27 13.27
CA SER A 55 -13.84 -6.69 14.66
C SER A 55 -14.87 -7.81 14.77
N THR A 56 -14.46 -8.94 15.35
CA THR A 56 -15.38 -10.06 15.64
C THR A 56 -16.25 -9.81 16.87
N ALA A 57 -16.02 -8.69 17.57
CA ALA A 57 -16.71 -8.38 18.83
C ALA A 57 -18.20 -8.03 18.62
N ASN A 58 -18.58 -7.58 17.42
CA ASN A 58 -19.98 -7.21 17.11
C ASN A 58 -20.47 -7.91 15.86
N ALA A 59 -21.71 -8.42 15.90
CA ALA A 59 -22.39 -9.07 14.79
C ALA A 59 -22.50 -8.19 13.51
N ALA A 60 -22.35 -6.88 13.64
CA ALA A 60 -22.41 -5.91 12.53
C ALA A 60 -21.05 -5.69 11.82
N GLY A 61 -19.94 -6.28 12.29
CA GLY A 61 -18.63 -6.13 11.69
C GLY A 61 -18.11 -4.69 11.72
N GLU A 62 -17.61 -4.24 12.87
CA GLU A 62 -17.00 -2.93 12.98
C GLU A 62 -15.81 -2.79 12.01
N CYS A 63 -15.71 -1.61 11.43
CA CYS A 63 -14.61 -1.26 10.52
C CYS A 63 -13.47 -0.61 11.31
N VAL A 64 -12.52 -1.41 11.77
CA VAL A 64 -11.37 -0.93 12.54
C VAL A 64 -10.20 -0.65 11.60
N ILE A 65 -9.57 0.52 11.73
CA ILE A 65 -8.33 0.83 11.02
C ILE A 65 -7.21 -0.03 11.60
N ALA A 66 -6.67 -0.94 10.80
CA ALA A 66 -5.50 -1.73 11.17
C ALA A 66 -4.20 -0.97 10.90
N THR A 67 -4.16 -0.22 9.79
CA THR A 67 -3.01 0.60 9.39
C THR A 67 -3.52 1.86 8.70
N SER A 68 -2.98 3.02 9.06
CA SER A 68 -3.08 4.27 8.30
C SER A 68 -1.73 4.51 7.64
N PHE A 69 -1.70 4.61 6.32
CA PHE A 69 -0.45 4.80 5.58
C PHE A 69 -0.01 6.25 5.66
N GLU A 70 1.28 6.45 5.90
CA GLU A 70 1.87 7.78 6.01
C GLU A 70 1.68 8.60 4.73
N GLY A 71 1.29 9.86 4.88
CA GLY A 71 1.05 10.78 3.77
C GLY A 71 -0.27 10.59 3.01
N GLU A 72 -1.00 9.50 3.22
CA GLU A 72 -2.30 9.23 2.60
C GLU A 72 -3.46 9.98 3.30
N ALA A 73 -4.64 9.97 2.70
CA ALA A 73 -5.81 10.77 3.12
C ALA A 73 -6.17 10.63 4.60
N ALA A 74 -6.24 9.41 5.12
CA ALA A 74 -6.56 9.16 6.53
C ALA A 74 -5.48 9.72 7.46
N HIS A 75 -4.20 9.52 7.13
CA HIS A 75 -3.09 10.03 7.93
C HIS A 75 -3.11 11.57 7.96
N ARG A 76 -3.27 12.21 6.80
CA ARG A 76 -3.34 13.68 6.71
C ARG A 76 -4.53 14.27 7.45
N SER A 77 -5.65 13.55 7.53
CA SER A 77 -6.84 13.97 8.29
C SER A 77 -6.77 13.65 9.79
N GLY A 78 -5.70 12.99 10.25
CA GLY A 78 -5.51 12.65 11.65
C GLY A 78 -6.17 11.33 12.08
N LEU A 79 -6.66 10.50 11.16
CA LEU A 79 -7.10 9.13 11.48
C LEU A 79 -5.89 8.22 11.72
N SER A 80 -6.01 7.33 12.68
CA SER A 80 -4.92 6.46 13.14
C SER A 80 -5.35 5.00 13.21
N ALA A 81 -4.36 4.12 13.35
CA ALA A 81 -4.62 2.72 13.67
C ALA A 81 -5.44 2.61 14.98
N LEU A 82 -6.33 1.64 15.03
CA LEU A 82 -7.30 1.35 16.08
C LEU A 82 -8.52 2.27 16.12
N ASP A 83 -8.60 3.31 15.30
CA ASP A 83 -9.86 4.06 15.15
C ASP A 83 -10.93 3.14 14.53
N ILE A 84 -12.16 3.26 15.03
CA ILE A 84 -13.32 2.50 14.55
C ILE A 84 -14.16 3.44 13.68
N LEU A 85 -14.18 3.21 12.37
CA LEU A 85 -14.97 4.02 11.45
C LEU A 85 -16.45 3.76 11.65
N LEU A 86 -17.23 4.82 11.85
CA LEU A 86 -18.66 4.77 12.09
C LEU A 86 -19.47 5.20 10.87
N ALA A 87 -19.11 6.36 10.31
CA ALA A 87 -19.86 6.95 9.21
C ALA A 87 -18.95 7.79 8.30
N ILE A 88 -19.32 7.84 7.01
CA ILE A 88 -18.80 8.77 6.00
C ILE A 88 -19.99 9.56 5.48
N ASP A 89 -19.99 10.89 5.60
CA ASP A 89 -21.08 11.80 5.23
C ASP A 89 -22.44 11.32 5.77
N GLY A 90 -22.46 10.87 7.04
CA GLY A 90 -23.67 10.38 7.69
C GLY A 90 -24.09 8.95 7.30
N LEU A 91 -23.41 8.31 6.35
CA LEU A 91 -23.69 6.94 5.94
C LEU A 91 -22.87 5.95 6.78
N ARG A 92 -23.55 4.98 7.38
CA ARG A 92 -22.92 3.98 8.24
C ARG A 92 -21.82 3.19 7.50
N VAL A 93 -20.65 3.11 8.12
CA VAL A 93 -19.52 2.28 7.67
C VAL A 93 -19.53 0.93 8.40
N THR A 94 -19.24 -0.11 7.65
CA THR A 94 -18.95 -1.47 8.14
C THR A 94 -17.71 -2.02 7.43
N ALA A 95 -17.12 -3.08 7.94
CA ALA A 95 -15.99 -3.72 7.29
C ALA A 95 -16.28 -4.17 5.84
N ASN A 96 -17.58 -4.42 5.52
CA ASN A 96 -17.97 -4.98 4.23
C ASN A 96 -18.43 -3.92 3.21
N ASN A 97 -18.78 -2.68 3.65
CA ASN A 97 -19.34 -1.68 2.73
C ASN A 97 -18.43 -0.48 2.47
N LEU A 98 -17.29 -0.37 3.13
CA LEU A 98 -16.40 0.79 3.01
C LEU A 98 -16.05 1.08 1.54
N ASP A 99 -15.66 0.07 0.77
CA ASP A 99 -15.31 0.23 -0.63
C ASP A 99 -16.47 0.69 -1.50
N THR A 100 -17.65 0.15 -1.25
CA THR A 100 -18.89 0.53 -1.95
C THR A 100 -19.27 1.97 -1.63
N LEU A 101 -19.03 2.43 -0.39
CA LEU A 101 -19.25 3.82 -0.02
C LEU A 101 -18.24 4.74 -0.70
N LEU A 102 -16.96 4.40 -0.66
CA LEU A 102 -15.90 5.19 -1.30
C LEU A 102 -16.08 5.28 -2.82
N ALA A 103 -16.65 4.25 -3.46
CA ALA A 103 -16.91 4.25 -4.91
C ALA A 103 -17.96 5.29 -5.35
N ARG A 104 -18.64 5.96 -4.41
CA ARG A 104 -19.59 7.06 -4.71
C ARG A 104 -18.91 8.40 -4.93
N TYR A 105 -17.64 8.51 -4.58
CA TYR A 105 -16.83 9.72 -4.60
C TYR A 105 -15.79 9.67 -5.70
N GLN A 106 -15.13 10.80 -5.90
CA GLN A 106 -13.98 10.92 -6.79
C GLN A 106 -12.72 11.28 -5.98
N ALA A 107 -11.56 11.00 -6.57
CA ALA A 107 -10.30 11.45 -6.00
C ALA A 107 -10.28 12.99 -5.91
N GLY A 108 -9.90 13.51 -4.75
CA GLY A 108 -9.93 14.93 -4.43
C GLY A 108 -11.19 15.38 -3.68
N ASP A 109 -12.26 14.59 -3.65
CA ASP A 109 -13.44 14.91 -2.85
C ASP A 109 -13.09 14.90 -1.36
N THR A 110 -13.70 15.82 -0.61
CA THR A 110 -13.59 15.88 0.85
C THR A 110 -14.82 15.27 1.47
N VAL A 111 -14.62 14.30 2.35
CA VAL A 111 -15.69 13.58 3.06
C VAL A 111 -15.58 13.79 4.56
N ARG A 112 -16.71 13.88 5.24
CA ARG A 112 -16.79 13.95 6.71
C ARG A 112 -16.82 12.55 7.29
N ILE A 113 -15.80 12.21 8.09
CA ILE A 113 -15.66 10.89 8.72
C ILE A 113 -15.91 11.01 10.21
N HIS A 114 -16.79 10.17 10.73
CA HIS A 114 -16.99 9.95 12.16
C HIS A 114 -16.34 8.63 12.56
N ALA A 115 -15.58 8.65 13.65
CA ALA A 115 -14.93 7.47 14.17
C ALA A 115 -14.89 7.50 15.70
N PHE A 116 -14.74 6.33 16.33
CA PHE A 116 -14.35 6.24 17.73
C PHE A 116 -12.83 6.04 17.84
N ARG A 117 -12.23 6.82 18.73
CA ARG A 117 -10.85 6.67 19.19
C ARG A 117 -10.86 6.50 20.69
N ARG A 118 -10.50 5.32 21.22
CA ARG A 118 -10.51 5.04 22.67
C ARG A 118 -11.83 5.46 23.33
N ASP A 119 -12.97 5.08 22.72
CA ASP A 119 -14.33 5.40 23.14
C ASP A 119 -14.72 6.90 23.04
N GLU A 120 -13.85 7.76 22.53
CA GLU A 120 -14.16 9.15 22.23
C GLU A 120 -14.61 9.30 20.77
N LEU A 121 -15.77 9.94 20.56
CA LEU A 121 -16.24 10.25 19.21
C LEU A 121 -15.44 11.39 18.61
N ILE A 122 -14.82 11.12 17.49
CA ILE A 122 -14.10 12.11 16.70
C ILE A 122 -14.77 12.31 15.34
N ALA A 123 -14.61 13.50 14.78
CA ALA A 123 -15.07 13.82 13.44
C ALA A 123 -13.99 14.60 12.70
N VAL A 124 -13.60 14.12 11.54
CA VAL A 124 -12.54 14.70 10.71
C VAL A 124 -13.00 14.85 9.27
N ASP A 125 -12.42 15.81 8.56
CA ASP A 125 -12.61 15.96 7.12
C ASP A 125 -11.40 15.37 6.41
N ALA A 126 -11.61 14.42 5.50
CA ALA A 126 -10.57 13.73 4.77
C ALA A 126 -10.74 13.96 3.26
N GLN A 127 -9.69 14.50 2.63
CA GLN A 127 -9.63 14.58 1.18
C GLN A 127 -9.16 13.25 0.61
N LEU A 128 -10.01 12.60 -0.19
CA LEU A 128 -9.76 11.29 -0.76
C LEU A 128 -8.65 11.33 -1.81
N ASP A 129 -7.76 10.34 -1.74
CA ASP A 129 -6.70 10.16 -2.73
C ASP A 129 -7.18 9.37 -3.95
N ALA A 130 -6.43 9.44 -5.02
CA ALA A 130 -6.58 8.51 -6.14
C ALA A 130 -6.39 7.06 -5.68
N PRO A 131 -6.96 6.07 -6.39
CA PRO A 131 -6.75 4.67 -6.07
C PRO A 131 -5.26 4.34 -5.91
N GLY A 132 -4.87 3.89 -4.73
CA GLY A 132 -3.48 3.56 -4.43
C GLY A 132 -2.97 2.37 -5.24
N ARG A 133 -1.67 2.31 -5.45
CA ARG A 133 -1.00 1.16 -6.08
C ARG A 133 -0.65 0.16 -4.97
N HIS A 134 -1.56 -0.75 -4.66
CA HIS A 134 -1.37 -1.67 -3.53
C HIS A 134 -0.93 -3.07 -3.93
N THR A 135 -1.14 -3.48 -5.19
CA THR A 135 -0.77 -4.81 -5.66
C THR A 135 0.39 -4.74 -6.64
N ILE A 136 1.52 -5.30 -6.21
CA ILE A 136 2.70 -5.47 -7.04
C ILE A 136 2.68 -6.89 -7.59
N SER A 137 2.71 -7.02 -8.91
CA SER A 137 2.82 -8.30 -9.60
C SER A 137 4.18 -8.41 -10.26
N LEU A 138 4.87 -9.52 -9.98
CA LEU A 138 6.14 -9.87 -10.60
C LEU A 138 5.89 -11.01 -11.58
N MET A 139 6.25 -10.81 -12.83
CA MET A 139 6.09 -11.83 -13.86
C MET A 139 7.38 -12.08 -14.59
N ALA A 140 7.70 -13.37 -14.84
CA ALA A 140 8.83 -13.73 -15.67
C ALA A 140 8.55 -13.34 -17.12
N MET A 141 9.42 -12.50 -17.70
CA MET A 141 9.32 -12.16 -19.13
C MET A 141 9.72 -13.36 -19.99
N GLU A 142 8.87 -13.74 -20.93
CA GLU A 142 9.13 -14.89 -21.82
C GLU A 142 10.20 -14.60 -22.87
N LYS A 143 10.12 -13.42 -23.50
CA LYS A 143 11.03 -12.98 -24.56
C LYS A 143 12.17 -12.14 -24.01
N VAL A 144 13.18 -12.79 -23.42
CA VAL A 144 14.39 -12.13 -22.91
C VAL A 144 15.64 -12.86 -23.40
N PRO A 145 16.78 -12.15 -23.50
CA PRO A 145 18.08 -12.76 -23.83
C PRO A 145 18.41 -13.92 -22.89
N LEU A 146 19.10 -14.93 -23.46
CA LEU A 146 19.48 -16.14 -22.72
C LEU A 146 20.28 -15.83 -21.45
N ALA A 147 21.10 -14.79 -21.46
CA ALA A 147 21.86 -14.33 -20.31
C ALA A 147 20.92 -13.96 -19.12
N LYS A 148 19.84 -13.22 -19.37
CA LYS A 148 18.87 -12.88 -18.32
C LYS A 148 18.12 -14.11 -17.80
N LYS A 149 17.80 -15.09 -18.66
CA LYS A 149 17.20 -16.36 -18.23
C LYS A 149 18.14 -17.14 -17.30
N ARG A 150 19.45 -17.17 -17.64
CA ARG A 150 20.48 -17.82 -16.82
C ARG A 150 20.63 -17.13 -15.46
N LEU A 151 20.70 -15.80 -15.42
CA LEU A 151 20.77 -15.02 -14.18
C LEU A 151 19.54 -15.28 -13.30
N ARG A 152 18.33 -15.25 -13.88
CA ARG A 152 17.11 -15.55 -13.16
C ARG A 152 17.12 -16.98 -12.58
N LYS A 153 17.52 -17.97 -13.38
CA LYS A 153 17.63 -19.36 -12.93
C LYS A 153 18.62 -19.49 -11.77
N ALA A 154 19.77 -18.86 -11.86
CA ALA A 154 20.76 -18.87 -10.78
C ALA A 154 20.24 -18.23 -9.50
N TRP A 155 19.45 -17.15 -9.61
CA TRP A 155 18.86 -16.48 -8.45
C TRP A 155 17.80 -17.32 -7.72
N PHE A 156 16.99 -18.10 -8.45
CA PHE A 156 15.95 -18.93 -7.85
C PHE A 156 16.44 -20.31 -7.37
N LEU A 157 17.53 -20.82 -7.93
CA LEU A 157 18.01 -22.17 -7.65
C LEU A 157 19.34 -22.19 -6.88
N GLY A 158 19.95 -20.97 -6.67
CA GLY A 158 21.24 -20.68 -6.01
C GLY A 158 21.52 -21.30 -4.82
#